data_423579c018cd729a19511b21bb7e53a6
#
_entry.id   423579c018cd729a19511b21bb7e53a6
#
_cell.length_a   1.000
_cell.length_b   1.000
_cell.length_c   1.000
_cell.angle_alpha   90.00
_cell.angle_beta   90.00
_cell.angle_gamma   90.00
#
_symmetry.space_group_name_H-M   'P 1'
#
loop_
_entity.id
_entity.type
_entity.pdbx_description
1 polymer ?
#
loop_
_entity_poly.entity_id
_entity_poly.type
_entity_poly.pdbx_seq_one_letter_code
_entity_poly.pdbx_strand_id
1 'polypeptide(L)'
;IMACRIGPFAEHFYREIHKLGGKIYLNPDGHEWKRAKWPAFVRKYWKVSESMMVKWSDLVICDSKTIEKYIHICYDGKGIKGRDPRTIFIAYGAETRKSKLSDADPVFKDWCSEKGVKPFEYYLVVGRFVPENNYEIMIREFMHSHSKKNFAIVTNVNKKFLDELEQKLHFKNDKRIKFVGTVYDQELLKKIRENAYAYFHGHTVGGTNPSLIEALGSTDLNL
;
A
#
# COMPACT_ATOMS: atom_id res chain seq x y z
N ILE A 1 23.51 -5.84 -2.98
CA ILE A 1 22.41 -6.60 -2.35
C ILE A 1 21.43 -5.60 -1.78
N MET A 2 20.18 -5.72 -2.17
CA MET A 2 19.09 -4.94 -1.60
C MET A 2 18.47 -5.76 -0.46
N ALA A 3 18.47 -5.21 0.74
CA ALA A 3 17.94 -5.86 1.91
C ALA A 3 16.73 -5.07 2.44
N CYS A 4 15.62 -5.75 2.61
CA CYS A 4 14.49 -5.27 3.36
C CYS A 4 14.11 -6.34 4.40
N ARG A 5 13.82 -5.93 5.64
CA ARG A 5 13.33 -6.84 6.70
C ARG A 5 14.29 -7.94 7.14
N ILE A 6 15.58 -7.67 7.20
CA ILE A 6 16.53 -8.60 7.80
C ILE A 6 16.57 -8.40 9.31
N GLY A 7 16.55 -9.50 10.05
CA GLY A 7 16.54 -9.47 11.52
C GLY A 7 17.87 -9.03 12.14
N PRO A 8 17.90 -8.72 13.45
CA PRO A 8 19.07 -8.22 14.15
C PRO A 8 20.24 -9.20 14.14
N PHE A 9 20.02 -10.49 13.94
CA PHE A 9 21.09 -11.49 13.85
C PHE A 9 21.83 -11.53 12.51
N ALA A 10 21.43 -10.73 11.54
CA ALA A 10 22.06 -10.66 10.23
C ALA A 10 23.36 -9.82 10.20
N GLU A 11 23.78 -9.23 11.31
CA GLU A 11 25.01 -8.40 11.40
C GLU A 11 26.24 -9.16 10.90
N HIS A 12 26.34 -10.45 11.20
CA HIS A 12 27.44 -11.29 10.72
C HIS A 12 27.50 -11.32 9.19
N PHE A 13 26.35 -11.52 8.53
CA PHE A 13 26.28 -11.53 7.07
C PHE A 13 26.63 -10.19 6.45
N TYR A 14 26.26 -9.08 7.06
CA TYR A 14 26.64 -7.74 6.57
C TYR A 14 28.15 -7.53 6.61
N ARG A 15 28.80 -7.98 7.69
CA ARG A 15 30.26 -7.92 7.79
C ARG A 15 30.96 -8.76 6.73
N GLU A 16 30.48 -9.96 6.47
CA GLU A 16 31.04 -10.84 5.43
C GLU A 16 30.84 -10.24 4.04
N ILE A 17 29.67 -9.68 3.75
CA ILE A 17 29.40 -8.98 2.47
C ILE A 17 30.42 -7.84 2.28
N HIS A 18 30.63 -7.03 3.30
CA HIS A 18 31.60 -5.92 3.22
C HIS A 18 33.06 -6.41 3.08
N LYS A 19 33.44 -7.50 3.75
CA LYS A 19 34.79 -8.11 3.58
C LYS A 19 35.02 -8.57 2.15
N LEU A 20 33.97 -9.06 1.49
CA LEU A 20 34.01 -9.48 0.09
C LEU A 20 33.89 -8.30 -0.90
N GLY A 21 33.92 -7.05 -0.42
CA GLY A 21 33.77 -5.84 -1.26
C GLY A 21 32.34 -5.54 -1.72
N GLY A 22 31.35 -6.27 -1.20
CA GLY A 22 29.94 -6.05 -1.50
C GLY A 22 29.37 -4.79 -0.89
N LYS A 23 28.29 -4.27 -1.46
CA LYS A 23 27.53 -3.12 -0.97
C LYS A 23 26.13 -3.55 -0.54
N ILE A 24 25.58 -2.90 0.48
CA ILE A 24 24.26 -3.16 1.02
C ILE A 24 23.41 -1.91 0.80
N TYR A 25 22.37 -2.07 0.00
CA TYR A 25 21.36 -1.05 -0.23
C TYR A 25 20.07 -1.49 0.48
N LEU A 26 19.58 -0.63 1.36
CA LEU A 26 18.39 -0.87 2.19
C LEU A 26 17.21 -0.06 1.67
N ASN A 27 16.07 -0.74 1.46
CA ASN A 27 14.77 -0.08 1.37
C ASN A 27 14.01 -0.34 2.69
N PRO A 28 13.74 0.69 3.52
CA PRO A 28 13.10 0.52 4.84
C PRO A 28 11.60 0.20 4.77
N ASP A 29 10.95 0.33 3.62
CA ASP A 29 9.52 0.02 3.37
C ASP A 29 8.56 0.64 4.42
N GLY A 30 8.90 1.81 4.97
CA GLY A 30 8.09 2.50 5.95
C GLY A 30 8.17 1.91 7.37
N HIS A 31 7.17 2.21 8.21
CA HIS A 31 7.20 1.92 9.64
C HIS A 31 6.53 0.58 9.98
N GLU A 32 7.12 -0.57 9.62
CA GLU A 32 6.51 -1.89 9.91
C GLU A 32 6.21 -2.09 11.40
N TRP A 33 7.04 -1.55 12.28
CA TRP A 33 6.85 -1.61 13.73
C TRP A 33 5.62 -0.83 14.25
N LYS A 34 5.03 0.07 13.45
CA LYS A 34 3.78 0.78 13.80
C LYS A 34 2.51 -0.01 13.50
N ARG A 35 2.59 -1.10 12.74
CA ARG A 35 1.40 -1.85 12.32
C ARG A 35 0.70 -2.52 13.50
N ALA A 36 -0.60 -2.28 13.62
CA ALA A 36 -1.44 -2.79 14.71
C ALA A 36 -1.52 -4.32 14.78
N LYS A 37 -1.30 -5.02 13.66
CA LYS A 37 -1.29 -6.49 13.60
C LYS A 37 -0.20 -7.15 14.45
N TRP A 38 0.85 -6.40 14.84
CA TRP A 38 1.97 -6.94 15.59
C TRP A 38 1.80 -6.70 17.09
N PRO A 39 1.96 -7.73 17.94
CA PRO A 39 2.03 -7.55 19.38
C PRO A 39 3.27 -6.74 19.79
N ALA A 40 3.26 -6.18 21.00
CA ALA A 40 4.27 -5.22 21.46
C ALA A 40 5.72 -5.73 21.35
N PHE A 41 5.96 -7.00 21.66
CA PHE A 41 7.32 -7.59 21.58
C PHE A 41 7.80 -7.70 20.12
N VAL A 42 6.91 -8.02 19.17
CA VAL A 42 7.24 -8.07 17.74
C VAL A 42 7.49 -6.66 17.20
N ARG A 43 6.73 -5.65 17.64
CA ARG A 43 6.99 -4.25 17.28
C ARG A 43 8.35 -3.77 17.75
N LYS A 44 8.75 -4.16 18.98
CA LYS A 44 10.10 -3.87 19.50
C LYS A 44 11.18 -4.56 18.67
N TYR A 45 10.97 -5.83 18.31
CA TYR A 45 11.88 -6.57 17.42
C TYR A 45 12.06 -5.84 16.08
N TRP A 46 10.97 -5.43 15.43
CA TRP A 46 11.02 -4.68 14.16
C TRP A 46 11.76 -3.35 14.30
N LYS A 47 11.58 -2.63 15.41
CA LYS A 47 12.28 -1.35 15.64
C LYS A 47 13.79 -1.54 15.83
N VAL A 48 14.19 -2.58 16.56
CA VAL A 48 15.60 -2.95 16.73
C VAL A 48 16.20 -3.39 15.40
N SER A 49 15.49 -4.24 14.65
CA SER A 49 15.90 -4.71 13.33
C SER A 49 16.11 -3.53 12.35
N GLU A 50 15.19 -2.56 12.31
CA GLU A 50 15.33 -1.34 11.51
C GLU A 50 16.61 -0.58 11.85
N SER A 51 16.88 -0.35 13.14
CA SER A 51 18.08 0.32 13.61
C SER A 51 19.36 -0.38 13.15
N MET A 52 19.40 -1.70 13.24
CA MET A 52 20.57 -2.48 12.82
C MET A 52 20.74 -2.50 11.30
N MET A 53 19.66 -2.61 10.55
CA MET A 53 19.68 -2.54 9.09
C MET A 53 20.22 -1.19 8.61
N VAL A 54 19.73 -0.08 9.17
CA VAL A 54 20.23 1.27 8.83
C VAL A 54 21.70 1.41 9.20
N LYS A 55 22.11 0.92 10.38
CA LYS A 55 23.50 0.98 10.85
C LYS A 55 24.49 0.34 9.86
N TRP A 56 24.10 -0.76 9.22
CA TRP A 56 25.00 -1.55 8.37
C TRP A 56 24.82 -1.33 6.87
N SER A 57 23.90 -0.45 6.48
CA SER A 57 23.67 -0.12 5.07
C SER A 57 24.68 0.88 4.54
N ASP A 58 25.17 0.66 3.32
CA ASP A 58 25.97 1.64 2.58
C ASP A 58 25.09 2.77 2.02
N LEU A 59 23.82 2.48 1.74
CA LEU A 59 22.85 3.44 1.23
C LEU A 59 21.43 3.01 1.64
N VAL A 60 20.65 3.94 2.15
CA VAL A 60 19.22 3.77 2.42
C VAL A 60 18.43 4.43 1.30
N ILE A 61 17.66 3.64 0.57
CA ILE A 61 16.81 4.09 -0.54
C ILE A 61 15.41 4.31 0.02
N CYS A 62 14.99 5.57 0.12
CA CYS A 62 13.70 5.97 0.66
C CYS A 62 12.71 6.22 -0.49
N ASP A 63 11.50 5.68 -0.38
CA ASP A 63 10.43 5.88 -1.36
C ASP A 63 9.64 7.18 -1.13
N SER A 64 9.87 7.84 -0.01
CA SER A 64 9.24 9.09 0.36
C SER A 64 10.22 10.02 1.10
N LYS A 65 10.09 11.32 0.87
CA LYS A 65 10.86 12.34 1.61
C LYS A 65 10.57 12.33 3.10
N THR A 66 9.38 11.90 3.49
CA THR A 66 9.00 11.73 4.91
C THR A 66 9.78 10.59 5.56
N ILE A 67 9.95 9.47 4.85
CA ILE A 67 10.77 8.34 5.33
C ILE A 67 12.25 8.75 5.37
N GLU A 68 12.78 9.46 4.37
CA GLU A 68 14.14 9.98 4.39
C GLU A 68 14.39 10.87 5.61
N LYS A 69 13.50 11.85 5.84
CA LYS A 69 13.56 12.73 7.02
C LYS A 69 13.51 11.94 8.34
N TYR A 70 12.65 10.93 8.41
CA TYR A 70 12.55 10.05 9.57
C TYR A 70 13.86 9.28 9.83
N ILE A 71 14.51 8.74 8.79
CA ILE A 71 15.80 8.06 8.92
C ILE A 71 16.85 8.98 9.55
N HIS A 72 16.97 10.21 9.07
CA HIS A 72 17.89 11.19 9.65
C HIS A 72 17.55 11.55 11.10
N ILE A 73 16.29 11.86 11.40
CA ILE A 73 15.87 12.18 12.79
C ILE A 73 16.21 11.03 13.76
N CYS A 74 16.03 9.78 13.35
CA CYS A 74 16.21 8.63 14.24
C CYS A 74 17.63 8.07 14.27
N TYR A 75 18.39 8.21 13.21
CA TYR A 75 19.61 7.42 12.98
C TYR A 75 20.85 8.23 12.62
N ASP A 76 20.83 9.55 12.59
CA ASP A 76 22.04 10.35 12.45
C ASP A 76 23.03 10.00 13.57
N GLY A 77 24.31 9.90 13.24
CA GLY A 77 25.38 9.42 14.12
C GLY A 77 25.35 7.90 14.42
N LYS A 78 24.40 7.13 13.89
CA LYS A 78 24.25 5.69 14.18
C LYS A 78 24.55 4.77 13.01
N GLY A 79 24.93 5.32 11.87
CA GLY A 79 25.33 4.56 10.68
C GLY A 79 26.68 3.86 10.83
N ILE A 80 27.23 3.37 9.73
CA ILE A 80 28.55 2.72 9.69
C ILE A 80 29.62 3.65 10.28
N LYS A 81 30.40 3.13 11.25
CA LYS A 81 31.45 3.88 11.95
C LYS A 81 30.94 5.17 12.66
N GLY A 82 29.69 5.19 13.11
CA GLY A 82 29.10 6.33 13.81
C GLY A 82 28.83 7.54 12.92
N ARG A 83 28.75 7.36 11.62
CA ARG A 83 28.40 8.41 10.65
C ARG A 83 26.88 8.49 10.48
N ASP A 84 26.43 9.57 9.85
CA ASP A 84 25.05 9.71 9.42
C ASP A 84 24.73 8.67 8.32
N PRO A 85 23.53 8.09 8.29
CA PRO A 85 23.09 7.23 7.20
C PRO A 85 23.14 7.99 5.87
N ARG A 86 23.73 7.37 4.86
CA ARG A 86 23.60 7.89 3.49
C ARG A 86 22.23 7.53 2.97
N THR A 87 21.46 8.50 2.55
CA THR A 87 20.13 8.30 2.01
C THR A 87 20.02 8.76 0.56
N ILE A 88 19.06 8.23 -0.15
CA ILE A 88 18.60 8.74 -1.43
C ILE A 88 17.09 8.57 -1.52
N PHE A 89 16.40 9.60 -1.99
CA PHE A 89 14.99 9.53 -2.30
C PHE A 89 14.81 9.07 -3.76
N ILE A 90 14.10 7.95 -3.93
CA ILE A 90 13.68 7.46 -5.25
C ILE A 90 12.16 7.22 -5.17
N ALA A 91 11.40 8.12 -5.77
CA ALA A 91 9.94 7.99 -5.80
C ALA A 91 9.48 6.77 -6.60
N TYR A 92 8.38 6.15 -6.15
CA TYR A 92 7.65 5.26 -7.04
C TYR A 92 7.06 6.04 -8.19
N GLY A 93 7.07 5.44 -9.37
CA GLY A 93 6.34 5.92 -10.55
C GLY A 93 5.06 5.12 -10.75
N ALA A 94 4.17 5.67 -11.57
CA ALA A 94 3.04 4.93 -12.12
C ALA A 94 3.08 4.98 -13.64
N GLU A 95 2.55 3.95 -14.27
CA GLU A 95 2.34 3.97 -15.70
C GLU A 95 1.10 4.82 -16.03
N THR A 96 1.29 5.89 -16.80
CA THR A 96 0.21 6.79 -17.22
C THR A 96 -0.43 6.39 -18.55
N ARG A 97 0.12 5.35 -19.22
CA ARG A 97 -0.47 4.83 -20.45
C ARG A 97 -1.86 4.25 -20.14
N LYS A 98 -2.83 4.61 -20.96
CA LYS A 98 -4.19 4.02 -20.88
C LYS A 98 -4.16 2.51 -21.08
N SER A 99 -5.18 1.84 -20.53
CA SER A 99 -5.37 0.40 -20.74
C SER A 99 -5.45 0.08 -22.24
N LYS A 100 -4.95 -1.09 -22.61
CA LYS A 100 -5.10 -1.63 -23.96
C LYS A 100 -6.55 -2.05 -24.27
N LEU A 101 -7.35 -2.28 -23.22
CA LEU A 101 -8.76 -2.63 -23.36
C LEU A 101 -9.55 -1.38 -23.76
N SER A 102 -10.37 -1.49 -24.80
CA SER A 102 -11.32 -0.44 -25.15
C SER A 102 -12.51 -0.40 -24.19
N ASP A 103 -13.33 0.66 -24.24
CA ASP A 103 -14.57 0.73 -23.46
C ASP A 103 -15.60 -0.30 -23.91
N ALA A 104 -15.48 -0.79 -25.15
CA ALA A 104 -16.32 -1.82 -25.71
C ALA A 104 -15.80 -3.24 -25.52
N ASP A 105 -14.61 -3.39 -24.92
CA ASP A 105 -13.98 -4.69 -24.75
C ASP A 105 -14.85 -5.66 -23.91
N PRO A 106 -15.06 -6.91 -24.38
CA PRO A 106 -15.87 -7.87 -23.68
C PRO A 106 -15.42 -8.14 -22.24
N VAL A 107 -14.09 -8.25 -22.01
CA VAL A 107 -13.53 -8.53 -20.68
C VAL A 107 -13.97 -7.47 -19.66
N PHE A 108 -13.94 -6.21 -20.04
CA PHE A 108 -14.36 -5.13 -19.14
C PHE A 108 -15.88 -5.08 -18.99
N LYS A 109 -16.64 -5.28 -20.07
CA LYS A 109 -18.12 -5.32 -20.02
C LYS A 109 -18.65 -6.47 -19.17
N ASP A 110 -18.07 -7.66 -19.34
CA ASP A 110 -18.43 -8.85 -18.57
C ASP A 110 -18.12 -8.64 -17.07
N TRP A 111 -16.96 -8.06 -16.75
CA TRP A 111 -16.63 -7.68 -15.38
C TRP A 111 -17.66 -6.68 -14.81
N CYS A 112 -18.00 -5.63 -15.53
CA CYS A 112 -19.01 -4.66 -15.10
C CYS A 112 -20.38 -5.31 -14.83
N SER A 113 -20.81 -6.17 -15.74
CA SER A 113 -22.07 -6.89 -15.64
C SER A 113 -22.08 -7.86 -14.45
N GLU A 114 -21.04 -8.67 -14.32
CA GLU A 114 -20.89 -9.64 -13.22
C GLU A 114 -20.88 -8.95 -11.84
N LYS A 115 -20.17 -7.82 -11.72
CA LYS A 115 -20.04 -7.09 -10.46
C LYS A 115 -21.16 -6.08 -10.22
N GLY A 116 -22.06 -5.90 -11.18
CA GLY A 116 -23.20 -4.99 -11.06
C GLY A 116 -22.79 -3.54 -10.90
N VAL A 117 -21.77 -3.10 -11.64
CA VAL A 117 -21.27 -1.73 -11.69
C VAL A 117 -21.34 -1.18 -13.12
N LYS A 118 -21.35 0.14 -13.28
CA LYS A 118 -21.34 0.80 -14.60
C LYS A 118 -20.17 1.77 -14.68
N PRO A 119 -19.54 1.94 -15.86
CA PRO A 119 -18.47 2.93 -16.05
C PRO A 119 -18.89 4.32 -15.54
N PHE A 120 -18.00 4.99 -14.83
CA PHE A 120 -18.17 6.31 -14.20
C PHE A 120 -19.29 6.40 -13.14
N GLU A 121 -19.91 5.25 -12.78
CA GLU A 121 -20.98 5.17 -11.78
C GLU A 121 -20.54 4.40 -10.51
N TYR A 122 -19.24 4.35 -10.23
CA TYR A 122 -18.69 3.78 -9.00
C TYR A 122 -17.49 4.54 -8.46
N TYR A 123 -17.43 4.63 -7.13
CA TYR A 123 -16.21 4.91 -6.39
C TYR A 123 -15.39 3.64 -6.30
N LEU A 124 -14.07 3.76 -6.30
CA LEU A 124 -13.17 2.63 -6.30
C LEU A 124 -12.18 2.69 -5.13
N VAL A 125 -11.94 1.57 -4.50
CA VAL A 125 -10.75 1.35 -3.65
C VAL A 125 -10.07 0.06 -4.07
N VAL A 126 -8.73 0.09 -4.17
CA VAL A 126 -7.91 -1.09 -4.46
C VAL A 126 -6.87 -1.24 -3.36
N GLY A 127 -6.89 -2.37 -2.65
CA GLY A 127 -5.93 -2.58 -1.58
C GLY A 127 -6.19 -3.81 -0.74
N ARG A 128 -5.29 -4.10 0.20
CA ARG A 128 -5.46 -5.19 1.16
C ARG A 128 -6.57 -4.86 2.14
N PHE A 129 -7.41 -5.84 2.43
CA PHE A 129 -8.53 -5.70 3.36
C PHE A 129 -8.03 -5.86 4.81
N VAL A 130 -7.47 -4.77 5.34
CA VAL A 130 -6.86 -4.69 6.68
C VAL A 130 -7.28 -3.40 7.39
N PRO A 131 -7.35 -3.37 8.72
CA PRO A 131 -7.77 -2.20 9.50
C PRO A 131 -6.98 -0.93 9.17
N GLU A 132 -5.68 -1.04 8.90
CA GLU A 132 -4.80 0.09 8.61
C GLU A 132 -5.16 0.83 7.30
N ASN A 133 -6.00 0.22 6.46
CA ASN A 133 -6.51 0.84 5.24
C ASN A 133 -7.88 1.53 5.45
N ASN A 134 -8.34 1.65 6.70
CA ASN A 134 -9.53 2.42 7.11
C ASN A 134 -10.83 2.06 6.38
N TYR A 135 -11.02 0.79 6.03
CA TYR A 135 -12.26 0.33 5.39
C TYR A 135 -13.49 0.63 6.24
N GLU A 136 -13.39 0.55 7.57
CA GLU A 136 -14.50 0.88 8.48
C GLU A 136 -14.99 2.32 8.27
N ILE A 137 -14.05 3.27 8.20
CA ILE A 137 -14.39 4.69 7.99
C ILE A 137 -14.96 4.90 6.59
N MET A 138 -14.29 4.38 5.54
CA MET A 138 -14.74 4.55 4.16
C MET A 138 -16.14 3.99 3.93
N ILE A 139 -16.41 2.79 4.43
CA ILE A 139 -17.71 2.14 4.30
C ILE A 139 -18.78 2.91 5.06
N ARG A 140 -18.51 3.29 6.32
CA ARG A 140 -19.46 4.03 7.16
C ARG A 140 -19.84 5.37 6.53
N GLU A 141 -18.85 6.16 6.13
CA GLU A 141 -19.11 7.49 5.55
C GLU A 141 -19.79 7.38 4.19
N PHE A 142 -19.44 6.34 3.39
CA PHE A 142 -20.13 6.08 2.14
C PHE A 142 -21.60 5.74 2.37
N MET A 143 -21.94 4.91 3.37
CA MET A 143 -23.34 4.58 3.71
C MET A 143 -24.14 5.82 4.10
N HIS A 144 -23.53 6.78 4.81
CA HIS A 144 -24.18 8.06 5.16
C HIS A 144 -24.32 9.01 3.96
N SER A 145 -23.61 8.76 2.88
CA SER A 145 -23.67 9.60 1.69
C SER A 145 -24.98 9.45 0.92
N HIS A 146 -25.43 10.52 0.27
CA HIS A 146 -26.58 10.52 -0.63
C HIS A 146 -26.22 10.07 -2.07
N SER A 147 -25.01 9.59 -2.29
CA SER A 147 -24.57 9.15 -3.61
C SER A 147 -25.42 7.97 -4.09
N LYS A 148 -25.79 8.00 -5.36
CA LYS A 148 -26.48 6.88 -6.03
C LYS A 148 -25.50 5.90 -6.69
N LYS A 149 -24.22 6.25 -6.73
CA LYS A 149 -23.16 5.43 -7.33
C LYS A 149 -22.79 4.25 -6.43
N ASN A 150 -22.20 3.22 -7.02
CA ASN A 150 -21.70 2.08 -6.26
C ASN A 150 -20.36 2.41 -5.58
N PHE A 151 -19.98 1.62 -4.57
CA PHE A 151 -18.65 1.59 -3.99
C PHE A 151 -18.01 0.24 -4.28
N ALA A 152 -17.15 0.18 -5.28
CA ALA A 152 -16.45 -1.02 -5.71
C ALA A 152 -15.16 -1.20 -4.91
N ILE A 153 -15.07 -2.32 -4.20
CA ILE A 153 -13.95 -2.67 -3.32
C ILE A 153 -13.17 -3.84 -3.95
N VAL A 154 -12.05 -3.53 -4.58
CA VAL A 154 -11.13 -4.54 -5.17
C VAL A 154 -10.16 -5.00 -4.10
N THR A 155 -10.37 -6.18 -3.58
CA THR A 155 -9.57 -6.72 -2.47
C THR A 155 -9.65 -8.23 -2.37
N ASN A 156 -8.63 -8.83 -1.72
CA ASN A 156 -8.75 -10.18 -1.18
C ASN A 156 -9.36 -10.11 0.22
N VAL A 157 -10.56 -10.62 0.36
CA VAL A 157 -11.37 -10.47 1.58
C VAL A 157 -10.81 -11.34 2.71
N ASN A 158 -10.47 -10.73 3.84
CA ASN A 158 -10.27 -11.41 5.09
C ASN A 158 -11.63 -11.62 5.79
N LYS A 159 -12.07 -12.87 5.88
CA LYS A 159 -13.41 -13.22 6.42
C LYS A 159 -13.62 -12.68 7.84
N LYS A 160 -12.66 -12.84 8.73
CA LYS A 160 -12.76 -12.36 10.12
C LYS A 160 -13.01 -10.86 10.18
N PHE A 161 -12.20 -10.09 9.46
CA PHE A 161 -12.36 -8.62 9.42
C PHE A 161 -13.65 -8.20 8.73
N LEU A 162 -14.10 -8.93 7.70
CA LEU A 162 -15.40 -8.69 7.05
C LEU A 162 -16.56 -8.88 8.01
N ASP A 163 -16.54 -9.97 8.78
CA ASP A 163 -17.59 -10.29 9.75
C ASP A 163 -17.62 -9.27 10.91
N GLU A 164 -16.44 -8.81 11.38
CA GLU A 164 -16.32 -7.72 12.36
C GLU A 164 -16.93 -6.41 11.84
N LEU A 165 -16.66 -6.04 10.57
CA LEU A 165 -17.24 -4.84 9.97
C LEU A 165 -18.75 -4.98 9.73
N GLU A 166 -19.21 -6.16 9.33
CA GLU A 166 -20.65 -6.41 9.18
C GLU A 166 -21.39 -6.29 10.49
N GLN A 167 -20.86 -6.84 11.59
CA GLN A 167 -21.46 -6.69 12.91
C GLN A 167 -21.57 -5.24 13.38
N LYS A 168 -20.60 -4.40 13.01
CA LYS A 168 -20.57 -2.98 13.40
C LYS A 168 -21.45 -2.10 12.53
N LEU A 169 -21.43 -2.32 11.22
CA LEU A 169 -21.94 -1.37 10.23
C LEU A 169 -23.23 -1.86 9.55
N HIS A 170 -23.49 -3.16 9.52
CA HIS A 170 -24.55 -3.78 8.75
C HIS A 170 -24.52 -3.37 7.27
N PHE A 171 -23.30 -3.24 6.71
CA PHE A 171 -23.10 -2.70 5.37
C PHE A 171 -23.70 -3.55 4.25
N LYS A 172 -23.95 -4.83 4.47
CA LYS A 172 -24.63 -5.71 3.50
C LYS A 172 -26.05 -5.26 3.16
N ASN A 173 -26.66 -4.43 4.01
CA ASN A 173 -27.98 -3.82 3.75
C ASN A 173 -27.89 -2.72 2.69
N ASP A 174 -26.71 -2.14 2.46
CA ASP A 174 -26.49 -1.14 1.43
C ASP A 174 -26.04 -1.81 0.12
N LYS A 175 -26.96 -1.97 -0.81
CA LYS A 175 -26.74 -2.63 -2.11
C LYS A 175 -25.71 -1.89 -3.00
N ARG A 176 -25.35 -0.65 -2.66
CA ARG A 176 -24.33 0.13 -3.39
C ARG A 176 -22.92 -0.37 -3.11
N ILE A 177 -22.68 -1.04 -1.96
CA ILE A 177 -21.36 -1.55 -1.56
C ILE A 177 -21.12 -2.89 -2.27
N LYS A 178 -20.06 -2.95 -3.07
CA LYS A 178 -19.71 -4.09 -3.92
C LYS A 178 -18.30 -4.60 -3.61
N PHE A 179 -18.19 -5.74 -2.96
CA PHE A 179 -16.92 -6.47 -2.87
C PHE A 179 -16.72 -7.24 -4.17
N VAL A 180 -15.91 -6.71 -5.06
CA VAL A 180 -15.75 -7.22 -6.43
C VAL A 180 -14.67 -8.29 -6.58
N GLY A 181 -13.99 -8.63 -5.47
CA GLY A 181 -12.88 -9.60 -5.46
C GLY A 181 -11.55 -9.00 -5.89
N THR A 182 -10.55 -9.87 -6.14
CA THR A 182 -9.25 -9.45 -6.66
C THR A 182 -9.23 -9.44 -8.18
N VAL A 183 -8.50 -8.49 -8.76
CA VAL A 183 -8.25 -8.42 -10.20
C VAL A 183 -6.76 -8.50 -10.40
N TYR A 184 -6.28 -9.60 -10.99
CA TYR A 184 -4.85 -9.84 -11.26
C TYR A 184 -4.42 -9.40 -12.66
N ASP A 185 -5.35 -9.34 -13.61
CA ASP A 185 -5.10 -8.79 -14.93
C ASP A 185 -4.86 -7.29 -14.82
N GLN A 186 -3.64 -6.86 -15.15
CA GLN A 186 -3.21 -5.47 -14.99
C GLN A 186 -3.90 -4.53 -15.98
N GLU A 187 -4.20 -5.00 -17.19
CA GLU A 187 -4.91 -4.17 -18.18
C GLU A 187 -6.38 -3.98 -17.78
N LEU A 188 -7.02 -5.04 -17.26
CA LEU A 188 -8.37 -4.94 -16.71
C LEU A 188 -8.38 -4.03 -15.46
N LEU A 189 -7.45 -4.19 -14.52
CA LEU A 189 -7.37 -3.36 -13.32
C LEU A 189 -7.16 -1.88 -13.67
N LYS A 190 -6.32 -1.60 -14.66
CA LYS A 190 -6.12 -0.25 -15.19
C LYS A 190 -7.42 0.30 -15.78
N LYS A 191 -8.12 -0.52 -16.60
CA LYS A 191 -9.41 -0.13 -17.19
C LYS A 191 -10.47 0.18 -16.14
N ILE A 192 -10.51 -0.62 -15.05
CA ILE A 192 -11.39 -0.38 -13.90
C ILE A 192 -11.07 0.96 -13.24
N ARG A 193 -9.79 1.31 -13.05
CA ARG A 193 -9.39 2.63 -12.49
C ARG A 193 -9.78 3.78 -13.41
N GLU A 194 -9.53 3.67 -14.72
CA GLU A 194 -9.86 4.69 -15.71
C GLU A 194 -11.36 5.01 -15.78
N ASN A 195 -12.20 4.03 -15.49
CA ASN A 195 -13.65 4.17 -15.51
C ASN A 195 -14.28 4.35 -14.12
N ALA A 196 -13.50 4.54 -13.09
CA ALA A 196 -13.99 4.92 -11.78
C ALA A 196 -14.40 6.40 -11.78
N TYR A 197 -15.51 6.72 -11.08
CA TYR A 197 -15.90 8.12 -10.85
C TYR A 197 -14.90 8.84 -9.96
N ALA A 198 -14.47 8.16 -8.88
CA ALA A 198 -13.41 8.65 -7.99
C ALA A 198 -12.72 7.47 -7.30
N TYR A 199 -11.50 7.68 -6.83
CA TYR A 199 -10.71 6.70 -6.10
C TYR A 199 -10.57 7.09 -4.62
N PHE A 200 -10.93 6.18 -3.72
CA PHE A 200 -10.74 6.36 -2.27
C PHE A 200 -9.42 5.75 -1.81
N HIS A 201 -8.72 6.50 -0.96
CA HIS A 201 -7.47 6.06 -0.38
C HIS A 201 -7.47 6.22 1.14
N GLY A 202 -7.53 5.10 1.87
CA GLY A 202 -7.57 5.11 3.34
C GLY A 202 -6.28 4.67 4.04
N HIS A 203 -5.18 4.48 3.32
CA HIS A 203 -3.94 3.94 3.87
C HIS A 203 -3.24 4.92 4.82
N THR A 204 -2.95 4.47 6.06
CA THR A 204 -2.35 5.33 7.10
C THR A 204 -0.94 4.93 7.52
N VAL A 205 -0.48 3.72 7.21
CA VAL A 205 0.81 3.20 7.69
C VAL A 205 1.69 2.73 6.54
N GLY A 206 2.86 3.32 6.37
CA GLY A 206 3.84 2.92 5.36
C GLY A 206 4.52 4.11 4.69
N GLY A 207 5.29 3.82 3.65
CA GLY A 207 5.82 4.81 2.72
C GLY A 207 4.80 5.16 1.64
N THR A 208 5.27 5.45 0.44
CA THR A 208 4.41 5.73 -0.70
C THR A 208 3.63 4.48 -1.10
N ASN A 209 2.31 4.60 -1.23
CA ASN A 209 1.46 3.47 -1.63
C ASN A 209 1.39 3.37 -3.16
N PRO A 210 1.88 2.27 -3.77
CA PRO A 210 1.83 2.10 -5.23
C PRO A 210 0.42 2.19 -5.81
N SER A 211 -0.59 1.62 -5.12
CA SER A 211 -1.97 1.65 -5.61
C SER A 211 -2.56 3.06 -5.69
N LEU A 212 -2.14 3.98 -4.79
CA LEU A 212 -2.51 5.39 -4.88
C LEU A 212 -1.88 6.04 -6.10
N ILE A 213 -0.58 5.81 -6.34
CA ILE A 213 0.12 6.41 -7.47
C ILE A 213 -0.46 5.92 -8.80
N GLU A 214 -0.78 4.61 -8.89
CA GLU A 214 -1.46 4.05 -10.06
C GLU A 214 -2.85 4.66 -10.27
N ALA A 215 -3.58 4.94 -9.18
CA ALA A 215 -4.88 5.62 -9.27
C ALA A 215 -4.72 7.08 -9.73
N LEU A 216 -3.75 7.81 -9.19
CA LEU A 216 -3.41 9.18 -9.63
C LEU A 216 -3.03 9.24 -11.11
N GLY A 217 -2.42 8.18 -11.64
CA GLY A 217 -2.09 8.07 -13.07
C GLY A 217 -3.25 7.64 -13.97
N SER A 218 -4.37 7.18 -13.41
CA SER A 218 -5.45 6.55 -14.17
C SER A 218 -6.83 7.15 -13.93
N THR A 219 -7.07 7.81 -12.79
CA THR A 219 -8.39 8.33 -12.38
C THR A 219 -8.34 9.84 -12.30
N ASP A 220 -9.36 10.52 -12.85
CA ASP A 220 -9.41 11.98 -12.86
C ASP A 220 -9.68 12.59 -11.46
N LEU A 221 -10.37 11.86 -10.59
CA LEU A 221 -10.69 12.30 -9.24
C LEU A 221 -10.22 11.28 -8.18
N ASN A 222 -9.32 11.71 -7.30
CA ASN A 222 -8.80 10.93 -6.17
C ASN A 222 -9.17 11.59 -4.85
N LEU A 223 -9.77 10.81 -3.93
CA LEU A 223 -10.30 11.23 -2.63
C LEU A 223 -9.66 10.46 -1.47
#